data_401af47518c8cfcece48f9340e3e9dbf
#
_entry.id   401af47518c8cfcece48f9340e3e9dbf
#
_cell.length_a   1.000
_cell.length_b   1.000
_cell.length_c   1.000
_cell.angle_alpha   90.00
_cell.angle_beta   90.00
_cell.angle_gamma   90.00
#
_symmetry.space_group_name_H-M   'P 1'
#
loop_
_entity.id
_entity.type
_entity.pdbx_description
1 polymer ?
#
loop_
_entity_poly.entity_id
_entity_poly.type
_entity_poly.pdbx_seq_one_letter_code
_entity_poly.pdbx_strand_id
1 'polypeptide(L)'
;YRNVLDNINKEMESYKLFNRGYSKGYFYNDNKLMNFKYSSNFGYLIGERIVSTNNFKLLDNITLGDGVQFVDSDHEKISGEYVNKIIRNDNKIPKGRVGDIISIGKLPEDALYIYKNYSKDKNDEVMHSLKVFKRYADVEAEVYAYRGSNLKLSMTAKNLNGKSVKVQKEGKEIADDAKKPIDSAQIIEKVSELGETSFALSNCKVNYDGTSFF
;
A
#
# COMPACT_ATOMS: atom_id res chain seq x y z
N TYR A 1 22.87 -2.55 -12.33
CA TYR A 1 23.22 -1.64 -11.23
C TYR A 1 22.01 -0.81 -10.75
N ARG A 2 21.23 -0.19 -11.63
CA ARG A 2 20.05 0.62 -11.26
C ARG A 2 19.01 -0.18 -10.47
N ASN A 3 18.65 -1.37 -10.94
CA ASN A 3 17.67 -2.24 -10.27
C ASN A 3 18.11 -2.72 -8.87
N VAL A 4 19.42 -2.83 -8.64
CA VAL A 4 19.96 -3.22 -7.33
C VAL A 4 19.85 -2.06 -6.34
N LEU A 5 20.16 -0.83 -6.77
CA LEU A 5 20.03 0.37 -5.93
C LEU A 5 18.56 0.66 -5.59
N ASP A 6 17.64 0.47 -6.54
CA ASP A 6 16.20 0.65 -6.31
C ASP A 6 15.65 -0.38 -5.31
N ASN A 7 16.15 -1.61 -5.34
CA ASN A 7 15.79 -2.64 -4.36
C ASN A 7 16.35 -2.34 -2.98
N ILE A 8 17.61 -1.91 -2.87
CA ILE A 8 18.23 -1.49 -1.60
C ILE A 8 17.45 -0.33 -0.98
N ASN A 9 17.08 0.67 -1.76
CA ASN A 9 16.28 1.81 -1.28
C ASN A 9 14.89 1.38 -0.78
N LYS A 10 14.23 0.44 -1.47
CA LYS A 10 12.94 -0.12 -1.02
C LYS A 10 13.08 -0.94 0.26
N GLU A 11 14.14 -1.71 0.39
CA GLU A 11 14.43 -2.44 1.62
C GLU A 11 14.66 -1.47 2.79
N MET A 12 15.44 -0.41 2.61
CA MET A 12 15.65 0.62 3.62
C MET A 12 14.36 1.34 4.01
N GLU A 13 13.44 1.58 3.09
CA GLU A 13 12.12 2.17 3.42
C GLU A 13 11.25 1.25 4.27
N SER A 14 11.39 -0.08 4.17
CA SER A 14 10.63 -1.03 5.00
C SER A 14 10.96 -0.94 6.49
N TYR A 15 12.16 -0.51 6.86
CA TYR A 15 12.54 -0.25 8.26
C TYR A 15 11.66 0.80 8.93
N LYS A 16 11.15 1.75 8.15
CA LYS A 16 10.35 2.87 8.65
C LYS A 16 8.94 2.47 9.06
N LEU A 17 8.47 1.29 8.63
CA LEU A 17 7.15 0.78 8.99
C LEU A 17 7.19 -0.05 10.26
N PHE A 18 8.03 -1.06 10.30
CA PHE A 18 8.16 -1.94 11.46
C PHE A 18 9.55 -2.55 11.52
N ASN A 19 10.22 -2.39 12.66
CA ASN A 19 11.57 -2.89 12.86
C ASN A 19 11.77 -3.44 14.28
N ARG A 20 12.22 -4.69 14.38
CA ARG A 20 12.69 -5.33 15.63
C ARG A 20 14.19 -5.59 15.65
N GLY A 21 14.93 -5.01 14.73
CA GLY A 21 16.29 -5.39 14.38
C GLY A 21 16.29 -6.44 13.27
N TYR A 22 17.39 -6.49 12.55
CA TYR A 22 17.62 -7.45 11.48
C TYR A 22 18.77 -8.37 11.86
N SER A 23 18.64 -9.65 11.52
CA SER A 23 19.71 -10.62 11.63
C SER A 23 20.04 -11.20 10.27
N LYS A 24 21.24 -11.72 10.13
CA LYS A 24 21.64 -12.47 8.93
C LYS A 24 21.10 -13.90 8.92
N GLY A 25 20.31 -14.26 9.94
CA GLY A 25 19.71 -15.56 10.10
C GLY A 25 20.72 -16.69 10.27
N TYR A 26 20.25 -17.91 10.14
CA TYR A 26 21.09 -19.10 10.26
C TYR A 26 22.13 -19.24 9.16
N PHE A 27 21.98 -18.50 8.06
CA PHE A 27 22.88 -18.60 6.92
C PHE A 27 24.34 -18.22 7.27
N TYR A 28 24.52 -17.30 8.22
CA TYR A 28 25.84 -16.86 8.69
C TYR A 28 26.14 -17.28 10.14
N ASN A 29 25.44 -18.32 10.66
CA ASN A 29 25.58 -18.74 12.06
C ASN A 29 25.36 -17.60 13.07
N ASP A 30 24.41 -16.70 12.78
CA ASP A 30 24.07 -15.62 13.70
C ASP A 30 23.28 -16.21 14.88
N ASN A 31 23.89 -16.18 16.07
CA ASN A 31 23.26 -16.68 17.31
C ASN A 31 22.28 -15.66 17.93
N LYS A 32 22.22 -14.42 17.40
CA LYS A 32 21.33 -13.35 17.90
C LYS A 32 20.12 -13.16 16.98
N LEU A 33 19.37 -14.22 16.76
CA LEU A 33 18.23 -14.21 15.86
C LEU A 33 17.00 -13.50 16.43
N MET A 34 16.90 -13.43 17.74
CA MET A 34 15.75 -12.81 18.43
C MET A 34 16.17 -11.67 19.31
N ASN A 35 15.42 -10.58 19.24
CA ASN A 35 15.57 -9.49 20.18
C ASN A 35 14.75 -9.80 21.44
N PHE A 36 15.43 -10.21 22.51
CA PHE A 36 14.80 -10.52 23.81
C PHE A 36 14.44 -9.28 24.63
N LYS A 37 15.04 -8.11 24.32
CA LYS A 37 14.81 -6.88 25.09
C LYS A 37 13.49 -6.21 24.71
N TYR A 38 13.09 -6.29 23.43
CA TYR A 38 11.91 -5.58 22.92
C TYR A 38 11.02 -6.51 22.11
N SER A 39 9.78 -6.66 22.58
CA SER A 39 8.74 -7.42 21.90
C SER A 39 8.00 -6.61 20.82
N SER A 40 8.11 -5.27 20.88
CA SER A 40 7.45 -4.33 19.98
C SER A 40 8.40 -3.71 18.97
N ASN A 41 7.85 -2.88 18.08
CA ASN A 41 8.63 -2.09 17.14
C ASN A 41 9.55 -1.11 17.91
N PHE A 42 10.86 -1.29 17.79
CA PHE A 42 11.84 -0.37 18.39
C PHE A 42 11.99 0.91 17.56
N GLY A 43 11.72 0.82 16.25
CA GLY A 43 11.86 1.94 15.34
C GLY A 43 13.28 2.17 14.88
N TYR A 44 13.52 3.35 14.33
CA TYR A 44 14.80 3.77 13.79
C TYR A 44 15.15 5.20 14.25
N LEU A 45 16.45 5.48 14.36
CA LEU A 45 16.96 6.76 14.82
C LEU A 45 16.55 7.90 13.88
N ILE A 46 15.92 8.93 14.43
CA ILE A 46 15.50 10.14 13.69
C ILE A 46 16.03 11.45 14.27
N GLY A 47 16.66 11.42 15.42
CA GLY A 47 17.21 12.65 16.01
C GLY A 47 18.11 12.42 17.19
N GLU A 48 19.05 13.35 17.37
CA GLU A 48 20.01 13.38 18.46
C GLU A 48 19.88 14.67 19.25
N ARG A 49 19.94 14.57 20.59
CA ARG A 49 19.82 15.70 21.47
C ARG A 49 21.04 16.61 21.36
N ILE A 50 20.81 17.90 21.28
CA ILE A 50 21.88 18.90 21.39
C ILE A 50 22.19 19.06 22.88
N VAL A 51 23.44 18.79 23.24
CA VAL A 51 23.93 18.82 24.62
C VAL A 51 23.49 20.09 25.34
N SER A 52 23.04 19.94 26.58
CA SER A 52 22.57 21.02 27.47
C SER A 52 21.33 21.78 26.98
N THR A 53 20.57 21.21 26.04
CA THR A 53 19.33 21.79 25.54
C THR A 53 18.18 20.78 25.57
N ASN A 54 16.94 21.27 25.37
CA ASN A 54 15.76 20.43 25.14
C ASN A 54 15.45 20.25 23.64
N ASN A 55 16.45 20.45 22.80
CA ASN A 55 16.30 20.39 21.36
C ASN A 55 17.00 19.16 20.79
N PHE A 56 16.45 18.67 19.68
CA PHE A 56 17.04 17.60 18.88
C PHE A 56 17.36 18.09 17.49
N LYS A 57 18.51 17.68 16.98
CA LYS A 57 18.85 17.79 15.57
C LYS A 57 18.27 16.58 14.84
N LEU A 58 17.43 16.82 13.86
CA LEU A 58 16.80 15.77 13.10
C LEU A 58 17.72 15.13 12.07
N LEU A 59 17.73 13.81 12.03
CA LEU A 59 18.40 12.95 11.04
C LEU A 59 17.42 12.41 9.98
N ASP A 60 16.12 12.39 10.31
CA ASP A 60 15.02 12.07 9.38
C ASP A 60 13.81 12.97 9.69
N ASN A 61 12.85 13.00 8.77
CA ASN A 61 11.63 13.80 8.90
C ASN A 61 10.77 13.31 10.08
N ILE A 62 10.03 14.25 10.68
CA ILE A 62 9.04 13.98 11.73
C ILE A 62 7.76 14.77 11.46
N THR A 63 6.62 14.14 11.69
CA THR A 63 5.29 14.73 11.43
C THR A 63 4.41 14.60 12.69
N LEU A 64 3.47 15.52 12.87
CA LEU A 64 2.47 15.39 13.92
C LEU A 64 1.69 14.09 13.78
N GLY A 65 1.57 13.34 14.88
CA GLY A 65 0.95 12.02 14.92
C GLY A 65 1.92 10.86 14.69
N ASP A 66 3.21 11.11 14.40
CA ASP A 66 4.24 10.07 14.44
C ASP A 66 4.37 9.52 15.88
N GLY A 67 4.64 8.24 16.02
CA GLY A 67 5.02 7.62 17.29
C GLY A 67 6.54 7.66 17.45
N VAL A 68 6.99 8.19 18.57
CA VAL A 68 8.41 8.26 18.91
C VAL A 68 8.70 7.64 20.27
N GLN A 69 9.94 7.23 20.43
CA GLN A 69 10.47 6.82 21.73
C GLN A 69 11.77 7.55 22.01
N PHE A 70 11.94 7.91 23.27
CA PHE A 70 13.14 8.53 23.80
C PHE A 70 14.07 7.44 24.35
N VAL A 71 15.33 7.59 24.09
CA VAL A 71 16.36 6.58 24.34
C VAL A 71 17.57 7.27 24.97
N ASP A 72 18.20 6.59 25.91
CA ASP A 72 19.39 7.08 26.62
C ASP A 72 20.71 6.80 25.87
N SER A 73 21.85 7.01 26.57
CA SER A 73 23.18 6.75 26.02
C SER A 73 23.45 5.29 25.69
N ASP A 74 22.81 4.36 26.37
CA ASP A 74 22.97 2.92 26.19
C ASP A 74 21.98 2.36 25.17
N HIS A 75 21.26 3.24 24.48
CA HIS A 75 20.17 2.90 23.57
C HIS A 75 19.02 2.11 24.23
N GLU A 76 18.80 2.35 25.53
CA GLU A 76 17.67 1.78 26.25
C GLU A 76 16.46 2.75 26.21
N LYS A 77 15.27 2.19 26.05
CA LYS A 77 14.06 2.98 25.99
C LYS A 77 13.69 3.55 27.35
N ILE A 78 13.57 4.87 27.42
CA ILE A 78 13.10 5.59 28.62
C ILE A 78 11.58 5.73 28.58
N SER A 79 11.05 6.26 27.48
CA SER A 79 9.61 6.51 27.29
C SER A 79 9.22 6.55 25.82
N GLY A 80 7.94 6.68 25.56
CA GLY A 80 7.44 6.86 24.19
C GLY A 80 6.12 7.63 24.19
N GLU A 81 5.91 8.41 23.16
CA GLU A 81 4.71 9.21 22.96
C GLU A 81 4.36 9.40 21.50
N TYR A 82 3.14 9.85 21.24
CA TYR A 82 2.77 10.41 19.92
C TYR A 82 3.13 11.88 19.87
N VAL A 83 3.70 12.30 18.72
CA VAL A 83 4.11 13.69 18.47
C VAL A 83 2.88 14.58 18.33
N ASN A 84 2.56 15.32 19.38
CA ASN A 84 1.43 16.25 19.39
C ASN A 84 1.85 17.69 19.09
N LYS A 85 3.14 17.99 19.20
CA LYS A 85 3.69 19.33 19.03
C LYS A 85 5.14 19.26 18.56
N ILE A 86 5.45 20.03 17.55
CA ILE A 86 6.81 20.25 17.07
C ILE A 86 7.08 21.76 17.11
N ILE A 87 8.16 22.18 17.72
CA ILE A 87 8.56 23.58 17.83
C ILE A 87 9.91 23.76 17.16
N ARG A 88 10.02 24.74 16.29
CA ARG A 88 11.26 25.19 15.66
C ARG A 88 11.32 26.73 15.76
N ASN A 89 12.39 27.25 16.39
CA ASN A 89 12.54 28.71 16.59
C ASN A 89 11.28 29.34 17.22
N ASP A 90 10.79 28.75 18.32
CA ASP A 90 9.59 29.17 19.08
C ASP A 90 8.26 29.08 18.32
N ASN A 91 8.27 28.66 17.05
CA ASN A 91 7.08 28.48 16.23
C ASN A 91 6.63 27.02 16.19
N LYS A 92 5.33 26.79 16.33
CA LYS A 92 4.73 25.46 16.09
C LYS A 92 4.72 25.17 14.61
N ILE A 93 5.24 23.99 14.26
CA ILE A 93 5.25 23.50 12.86
C ILE A 93 4.60 22.13 12.76
N PRO A 94 3.95 21.79 11.64
CA PRO A 94 3.33 20.49 11.45
C PRO A 94 4.33 19.37 11.13
N LYS A 95 5.50 19.72 10.60
CA LYS A 95 6.51 18.78 10.13
C LYS A 95 7.92 19.34 10.30
N GLY A 96 8.82 18.53 10.86
CA GLY A 96 10.26 18.78 10.89
C GLY A 96 10.98 18.02 9.78
N ARG A 97 12.04 18.60 9.23
CA ARG A 97 12.86 18.04 8.14
C ARG A 97 14.26 17.67 8.64
N VAL A 98 14.94 16.84 7.89
CA VAL A 98 16.34 16.51 8.13
C VAL A 98 17.17 17.79 8.31
N GLY A 99 17.97 17.85 9.38
CA GLY A 99 18.80 18.99 9.74
C GLY A 99 18.12 20.05 10.60
N ASP A 100 16.78 20.03 10.72
CA ASP A 100 16.07 20.97 11.61
C ASP A 100 16.47 20.73 13.08
N ILE A 101 16.52 21.81 13.83
CA ILE A 101 16.64 21.78 15.30
C ILE A 101 15.24 22.02 15.86
N ILE A 102 14.72 21.04 16.57
CA ILE A 102 13.34 21.05 17.08
C ILE A 102 13.27 20.67 18.56
N SER A 103 12.18 21.07 19.21
CA SER A 103 11.73 20.44 20.45
C SER A 103 10.37 19.79 20.22
N ILE A 104 10.15 18.66 20.91
CA ILE A 104 8.91 17.90 20.90
C ILE A 104 8.51 17.54 22.31
N GLY A 105 7.21 17.62 22.61
CA GLY A 105 6.61 17.14 23.85
C GLY A 105 7.32 17.48 25.15
N LYS A 106 7.11 16.61 26.15
CA LYS A 106 7.81 16.64 27.45
C LYS A 106 9.00 15.68 27.39
N LEU A 107 10.19 16.25 27.41
CA LEU A 107 11.42 15.50 27.25
C LEU A 107 11.87 14.88 28.59
N PRO A 108 12.18 13.57 28.64
CA PRO A 108 12.91 12.97 29.76
C PRO A 108 14.34 13.53 29.86
N GLU A 109 14.85 13.70 31.08
CA GLU A 109 16.18 14.33 31.31
C GLU A 109 17.30 13.53 30.66
N ASP A 110 17.25 12.19 30.77
CA ASP A 110 18.28 11.28 30.26
C ASP A 110 18.14 10.94 28.77
N ALA A 111 17.13 11.50 28.08
CA ALA A 111 16.92 11.23 26.67
C ALA A 111 17.99 11.87 25.82
N LEU A 112 18.74 11.07 25.06
CA LEU A 112 19.77 11.53 24.11
C LEU A 112 19.36 11.32 22.67
N TYR A 113 18.52 10.32 22.41
CA TYR A 113 18.11 9.96 21.06
C TYR A 113 16.60 9.88 20.94
N ILE A 114 16.12 10.17 19.73
CA ILE A 114 14.72 9.92 19.33
C ILE A 114 14.71 8.85 18.27
N TYR A 115 13.91 7.80 18.52
CA TYR A 115 13.61 6.77 17.55
C TYR A 115 12.14 6.89 17.13
N LYS A 116 11.86 6.77 15.84
CA LYS A 116 10.51 6.73 15.32
C LYS A 116 10.07 5.28 15.12
N ASN A 117 9.03 4.87 15.83
CA ASN A 117 8.46 3.52 15.79
C ASN A 117 7.11 3.47 15.09
N TYR A 118 6.53 4.62 14.74
CA TYR A 118 5.32 4.72 13.91
C TYR A 118 5.41 5.96 13.05
N SER A 119 5.25 5.80 11.75
CA SER A 119 5.21 6.90 10.79
C SER A 119 3.79 7.08 10.27
N LYS A 120 3.16 8.19 10.62
CA LYS A 120 1.81 8.51 10.16
C LYS A 120 1.75 8.65 8.65
N ASP A 121 2.65 9.44 8.06
CA ASP A 121 2.70 9.67 6.60
C ASP A 121 2.83 8.35 5.84
N LYS A 122 3.73 7.45 6.28
CA LYS A 122 3.94 6.14 5.64
C LYS A 122 2.75 5.20 5.82
N ASN A 123 2.15 5.20 7.00
CA ASN A 123 0.96 4.40 7.24
C ASN A 123 -0.21 4.85 6.36
N ASP A 124 -0.42 6.16 6.27
CA ASP A 124 -1.48 6.75 5.43
C ASP A 124 -1.24 6.44 3.94
N GLU A 125 0.03 6.51 3.46
CA GLU A 125 0.44 6.12 2.11
C GLU A 125 0.10 4.65 1.82
N VAL A 126 0.47 3.74 2.74
CA VAL A 126 0.19 2.29 2.60
C VAL A 126 -1.31 2.03 2.61
N MET A 127 -2.04 2.63 3.56
CA MET A 127 -3.49 2.46 3.63
C MET A 127 -4.21 3.01 2.41
N HIS A 128 -3.72 4.12 1.85
CA HIS A 128 -4.24 4.65 0.58
C HIS A 128 -3.94 3.68 -0.57
N SER A 129 -2.71 3.18 -0.67
CA SER A 129 -2.33 2.25 -1.72
C SER A 129 -3.15 0.95 -1.68
N LEU A 130 -3.44 0.42 -0.50
CA LEU A 130 -4.28 -0.77 -0.33
C LEU A 130 -5.73 -0.55 -0.80
N LYS A 131 -6.24 0.68 -0.69
CA LYS A 131 -7.59 1.02 -1.18
C LYS A 131 -7.63 1.21 -2.69
N VAL A 132 -6.57 1.75 -3.27
CA VAL A 132 -6.49 2.09 -4.71
C VAL A 132 -5.96 0.93 -5.54
N PHE A 133 -4.97 0.19 -5.04
CA PHE A 133 -4.34 -0.92 -5.75
C PHE A 133 -5.13 -2.22 -5.56
N LYS A 134 -6.20 -2.37 -6.32
CA LYS A 134 -6.74 -3.71 -6.59
C LYS A 134 -5.96 -4.29 -7.77
N ARG A 135 -5.33 -5.44 -7.59
CA ARG A 135 -4.77 -6.21 -8.69
C ARG A 135 -5.93 -6.88 -9.42
N TYR A 136 -6.15 -6.45 -10.64
CA TYR A 136 -7.13 -7.09 -11.51
C TYR A 136 -6.39 -8.01 -12.49
N ALA A 137 -6.99 -9.15 -12.77
CA ALA A 137 -6.62 -9.98 -13.89
C ALA A 137 -7.42 -9.54 -15.12
N ASP A 138 -6.74 -9.32 -16.22
CA ASP A 138 -7.38 -8.93 -17.48
C ASP A 138 -8.24 -10.07 -18.02
N VAL A 139 -9.47 -9.73 -18.42
CA VAL A 139 -10.43 -10.64 -19.05
C VAL A 139 -10.84 -10.11 -20.40
N GLU A 140 -10.77 -10.96 -21.39
CA GLU A 140 -11.35 -10.71 -22.70
C GLU A 140 -12.73 -11.37 -22.76
N ALA A 141 -13.74 -10.65 -23.23
CA ALA A 141 -15.10 -11.15 -23.38
C ALA A 141 -15.53 -11.22 -24.84
N GLU A 142 -16.30 -12.23 -25.16
CA GLU A 142 -17.01 -12.36 -26.44
C GLU A 142 -18.51 -12.62 -26.16
N VAL A 143 -19.34 -11.75 -26.66
CA VAL A 143 -20.79 -11.87 -26.60
C VAL A 143 -21.32 -12.32 -27.96
N TYR A 144 -22.22 -13.28 -27.97
CA TYR A 144 -22.91 -13.76 -29.15
C TYR A 144 -24.41 -13.58 -28.94
N ALA A 145 -24.99 -12.74 -29.77
CA ALA A 145 -26.41 -12.37 -29.69
C ALA A 145 -27.01 -12.42 -31.11
N TYR A 146 -27.50 -13.58 -31.50
CA TYR A 146 -28.14 -13.80 -32.81
C TYR A 146 -29.64 -14.10 -32.61
N ARG A 147 -30.44 -13.52 -33.48
CA ARG A 147 -31.91 -13.73 -33.45
C ARG A 147 -32.28 -15.21 -33.45
N GLY A 148 -33.21 -15.59 -32.61
CA GLY A 148 -33.63 -16.98 -32.45
C GLY A 148 -32.67 -17.89 -31.70
N SER A 149 -31.57 -17.33 -31.17
CA SER A 149 -30.57 -18.06 -30.39
C SER A 149 -30.51 -17.52 -28.96
N ASN A 150 -30.07 -18.38 -28.05
CA ASN A 150 -29.79 -17.93 -26.70
C ASN A 150 -28.54 -17.03 -26.67
N LEU A 151 -28.53 -16.02 -25.82
CA LEU A 151 -27.39 -15.19 -25.57
C LEU A 151 -26.22 -16.03 -25.02
N LYS A 152 -25.04 -15.91 -25.61
CA LYS A 152 -23.83 -16.59 -25.13
C LYS A 152 -22.78 -15.58 -24.73
N LEU A 153 -22.19 -15.78 -23.55
CA LEU A 153 -21.07 -15.02 -23.08
C LEU A 153 -19.89 -15.96 -22.88
N SER A 154 -18.78 -15.60 -23.49
CA SER A 154 -17.51 -16.31 -23.32
C SER A 154 -16.50 -15.34 -22.71
N MET A 155 -15.83 -15.76 -21.64
CA MET A 155 -14.78 -14.98 -20.99
C MET A 155 -13.48 -15.76 -20.97
N THR A 156 -12.38 -15.09 -21.30
CA THR A 156 -11.05 -15.69 -21.34
C THR A 156 -10.09 -14.86 -20.49
N ALA A 157 -9.39 -15.53 -19.58
CA ALA A 157 -8.34 -14.91 -18.76
C ALA A 157 -7.10 -15.79 -18.73
N LYS A 158 -5.94 -15.21 -18.41
CA LYS A 158 -4.71 -15.98 -18.17
C LYS A 158 -4.58 -16.30 -16.68
N ASN A 159 -4.29 -17.56 -16.37
CA ASN A 159 -3.94 -17.95 -15.02
C ASN A 159 -2.51 -17.50 -14.64
N LEU A 160 -2.10 -17.73 -13.39
CA LEU A 160 -0.77 -17.36 -12.87
C LEU A 160 0.40 -17.99 -13.65
N ASN A 161 0.17 -19.11 -14.34
CA ASN A 161 1.15 -19.79 -15.18
C ASN A 161 1.11 -19.34 -16.65
N GLY A 162 0.35 -18.28 -16.95
CA GLY A 162 0.21 -17.75 -18.31
C GLY A 162 -0.70 -18.57 -19.22
N LYS A 163 -1.32 -19.66 -18.73
CA LYS A 163 -2.24 -20.48 -19.53
C LYS A 163 -3.62 -19.83 -19.61
N SER A 164 -4.17 -19.73 -20.81
CA SER A 164 -5.52 -19.22 -21.03
C SER A 164 -6.58 -20.18 -20.50
N VAL A 165 -7.52 -19.63 -19.75
CA VAL A 165 -8.71 -20.32 -19.24
C VAL A 165 -9.92 -19.63 -19.86
N LYS A 166 -10.75 -20.40 -20.55
CA LYS A 166 -11.99 -19.92 -21.19
C LYS A 166 -13.19 -20.52 -20.47
N VAL A 167 -14.13 -19.67 -20.11
CA VAL A 167 -15.42 -20.06 -19.53
C VAL A 167 -16.52 -19.52 -20.42
N GLN A 168 -17.55 -20.33 -20.66
CA GLN A 168 -18.69 -19.95 -21.47
C GLN A 168 -19.99 -20.21 -20.71
N LYS A 169 -20.91 -19.28 -20.81
CA LYS A 169 -22.25 -19.41 -20.25
C LYS A 169 -23.29 -19.01 -21.31
N GLU A 170 -24.36 -19.77 -21.34
CA GLU A 170 -25.51 -19.53 -22.21
C GLU A 170 -26.69 -19.03 -21.36
N GLY A 171 -27.35 -17.98 -21.83
CA GLY A 171 -28.59 -17.44 -21.24
C GLY A 171 -29.75 -18.37 -21.46
N LYS A 172 -30.81 -18.15 -20.73
CA LYS A 172 -32.08 -18.92 -20.87
C LYS A 172 -33.05 -18.29 -21.87
N GLU A 173 -32.88 -17.00 -22.15
CA GLU A 173 -33.74 -16.23 -23.01
C GLU A 173 -33.21 -16.24 -24.43
N ILE A 174 -34.15 -16.33 -25.38
CA ILE A 174 -33.85 -16.31 -26.81
C ILE A 174 -33.91 -14.86 -27.28
N ALA A 175 -32.89 -14.45 -28.00
CA ALA A 175 -32.81 -13.12 -28.60
C ALA A 175 -33.90 -12.96 -29.67
N ASP A 176 -34.73 -11.94 -29.53
CA ASP A 176 -35.84 -11.62 -30.46
C ASP A 176 -35.92 -10.11 -30.68
N ASP A 177 -36.80 -9.67 -31.56
CA ASP A 177 -37.00 -8.26 -31.88
C ASP A 177 -37.49 -7.47 -30.68
N ALA A 178 -36.71 -6.47 -30.24
CA ALA A 178 -37.09 -5.60 -29.14
C ALA A 178 -37.70 -4.28 -29.67
N LYS A 179 -38.73 -3.78 -28.97
CA LYS A 179 -39.28 -2.43 -29.20
C LYS A 179 -38.23 -1.33 -28.99
N LYS A 180 -37.24 -1.58 -28.15
CA LYS A 180 -36.11 -0.67 -27.87
C LYS A 180 -34.81 -1.46 -27.94
N PRO A 181 -34.13 -1.43 -29.07
CA PRO A 181 -32.90 -2.19 -29.27
C PRO A 181 -31.78 -1.72 -28.35
N ILE A 182 -30.97 -2.65 -27.91
CA ILE A 182 -29.72 -2.39 -27.17
C ILE A 182 -28.58 -2.34 -28.18
N ASP A 183 -27.76 -1.32 -28.10
CA ASP A 183 -26.57 -1.22 -28.94
C ASP A 183 -25.36 -1.98 -28.35
N SER A 184 -24.32 -2.15 -29.15
CA SER A 184 -23.11 -2.83 -28.73
C SER A 184 -22.40 -2.13 -27.56
N ALA A 185 -22.51 -0.82 -27.46
CA ALA A 185 -21.88 -0.04 -26.39
C ALA A 185 -22.56 -0.34 -25.04
N GLN A 186 -23.87 -0.44 -25.00
CA GLN A 186 -24.63 -0.81 -23.81
C GLN A 186 -24.33 -2.25 -23.38
N ILE A 187 -24.14 -3.17 -24.33
CA ILE A 187 -23.72 -4.54 -24.00
C ILE A 187 -22.32 -4.55 -23.38
N ILE A 188 -21.38 -3.82 -23.94
CA ILE A 188 -20.01 -3.71 -23.41
C ILE A 188 -20.04 -3.10 -21.99
N GLU A 189 -20.82 -2.04 -21.78
CA GLU A 189 -20.99 -1.42 -20.47
C GLU A 189 -21.46 -2.45 -19.43
N LYS A 190 -22.50 -3.23 -19.76
CA LYS A 190 -23.02 -4.27 -18.86
C LYS A 190 -22.02 -5.41 -18.61
N VAL A 191 -21.29 -5.84 -19.60
CA VAL A 191 -20.24 -6.87 -19.45
C VAL A 191 -19.05 -6.35 -18.61
N SER A 192 -18.80 -5.04 -18.63
CA SER A 192 -17.75 -4.42 -17.83
C SER A 192 -18.05 -4.34 -16.32
N GLU A 193 -19.32 -4.45 -15.94
CA GLU A 193 -19.79 -4.45 -14.55
C GLU A 193 -19.43 -5.77 -13.84
N LEU A 194 -18.14 -6.03 -13.64
CA LEU A 194 -17.64 -7.28 -13.02
C LEU A 194 -17.74 -7.30 -11.50
N GLY A 195 -18.36 -6.28 -10.90
CA GLY A 195 -18.62 -6.17 -9.46
C GLY A 195 -17.35 -6.14 -8.61
N GLU A 196 -17.40 -6.78 -7.44
CA GLU A 196 -16.27 -6.85 -6.51
C GLU A 196 -15.27 -7.97 -6.85
N THR A 197 -15.27 -8.46 -8.09
CA THR A 197 -14.33 -9.49 -8.51
C THR A 197 -12.92 -8.93 -8.73
N SER A 198 -11.90 -9.81 -8.75
CA SER A 198 -10.52 -9.43 -9.07
C SER A 198 -10.25 -9.44 -10.59
N PHE A 199 -11.26 -9.16 -11.41
CA PHE A 199 -11.14 -9.12 -12.86
C PHE A 199 -11.45 -7.72 -13.40
N ALA A 200 -10.77 -7.35 -14.50
CA ALA A 200 -11.06 -6.15 -15.27
C ALA A 200 -11.22 -6.51 -16.74
N LEU A 201 -12.25 -5.97 -17.38
CA LEU A 201 -12.48 -6.17 -18.80
C LEU A 201 -11.44 -5.40 -19.60
N SER A 202 -10.57 -6.12 -20.33
CA SER A 202 -9.54 -5.53 -21.21
C SER A 202 -10.05 -5.36 -22.64
N ASN A 203 -10.91 -6.25 -23.11
CA ASN A 203 -11.52 -6.21 -24.43
C ASN A 203 -12.86 -6.92 -24.42
N CYS A 204 -13.83 -6.41 -25.20
CA CYS A 204 -15.11 -7.06 -25.42
C CYS A 204 -15.51 -7.03 -26.89
N LYS A 205 -15.69 -8.20 -27.46
CA LYS A 205 -16.20 -8.36 -28.83
C LYS A 205 -17.66 -8.74 -28.79
N VAL A 206 -18.50 -7.94 -29.43
CA VAL A 206 -19.92 -8.21 -29.59
C VAL A 206 -20.21 -8.69 -30.99
N ASN A 207 -20.67 -9.93 -31.11
CA ASN A 207 -21.08 -10.55 -32.36
C ASN A 207 -22.61 -10.62 -32.38
N TYR A 208 -23.24 -9.83 -33.24
CA TYR A 208 -24.69 -9.78 -33.38
C TYR A 208 -25.07 -9.53 -34.83
N ASP A 209 -26.30 -9.83 -35.20
CA ASP A 209 -26.80 -9.75 -36.57
C ASP A 209 -27.33 -8.36 -36.96
N GLY A 210 -27.11 -7.35 -36.15
CA GLY A 210 -27.46 -5.95 -36.44
C GLY A 210 -28.90 -5.59 -36.24
N THR A 211 -29.74 -6.53 -35.82
CA THR A 211 -31.14 -6.28 -35.44
C THR A 211 -31.30 -6.48 -33.95
N SER A 212 -31.78 -5.48 -33.34
CA SER A 212 -32.37 -5.26 -32.04
C SER A 212 -32.57 -6.46 -31.11
N PHE A 213 -31.99 -6.39 -29.90
CA PHE A 213 -32.16 -7.42 -28.90
C PHE A 213 -32.77 -6.92 -27.62
N PHE A 214 -33.53 -7.82 -26.99
CA PHE A 214 -34.18 -7.85 -25.68
C PHE A 214 -35.17 -6.77 -25.40
#